data_13bf5d03daa4daba7a9a9a49ef209548
#
_entry.id   13bf5d03daa4daba7a9a9a49ef209548
#
_cell.length_a   1.000
_cell.length_b   1.000
_cell.length_c   1.000
_cell.angle_alpha   90.00
_cell.angle_beta   90.00
_cell.angle_gamma   90.00
#
_symmetry.space_group_name_H-M   'P 1'
#
loop_
_entity.id
_entity.type
_entity.pdbx_description
1 polymer ?
#
loop_
_entity_poly.entity_id
_entity_poly.type
_entity_poly.pdbx_seq_one_letter_code
_entity_poly.pdbx_strand_id
1 'polypeptide(L)'
;GAHRKVSGRTRDHAGAVAAETGRDVKVAQERLAANYERERASVEEFLAPSDPAVGASVGAVRAALVFLESYRELPLLAWPREVLAALLEVEQGFVIFRQRHARMVERVIGRRTGTGGSAGVEYLDKTAIEYRIFKDIWAVRTVLLPLEDVPPLRDPSFYGFEARD
;
A
#
# COMPACT_ATOMS: atom_id res chain seq x y z
N GLY A 1 15.63 -6.73 15.44
CA GLY A 1 16.44 -7.58 14.52
C GLY A 1 16.24 -7.23 13.06
N ALA A 2 15.00 -7.20 12.55
CA ALA A 2 14.68 -6.95 11.14
C ALA A 2 15.13 -5.55 10.67
N HIS A 3 14.86 -4.50 11.43
CA HIS A 3 15.31 -3.14 11.13
C HIS A 3 16.84 -3.02 10.94
N ARG A 4 17.61 -3.77 11.73
CA ARG A 4 19.08 -3.74 11.63
C ARG A 4 19.58 -4.42 10.35
N LYS A 5 18.92 -5.48 9.88
CA LYS A 5 19.23 -6.16 8.62
C LYS A 5 18.88 -5.30 7.41
N VAL A 6 17.72 -4.67 7.40
CA VAL A 6 17.29 -3.76 6.33
C VAL A 6 18.26 -2.59 6.21
N SER A 7 18.66 -1.96 7.33
CA SER A 7 19.64 -0.86 7.33
C SER A 7 21.02 -1.28 6.80
N GLY A 8 21.46 -2.53 7.04
CA GLY A 8 22.70 -3.08 6.48
C GLY A 8 22.66 -3.18 4.96
N ARG A 9 21.63 -3.85 4.43
CA ARG A 9 21.45 -4.01 2.96
C ARG A 9 21.25 -2.68 2.24
N THR A 10 20.59 -1.73 2.88
CA THR A 10 20.41 -0.38 2.34
C THR A 10 21.74 0.33 2.14
N ARG A 11 22.72 0.14 3.03
CA ARG A 11 24.09 0.70 2.89
C ARG A 11 24.86 0.03 1.76
N ASP A 12 24.77 -1.30 1.65
CA ASP A 12 25.49 -2.06 0.62
C ASP A 12 24.93 -1.71 -0.78
N HIS A 13 23.62 -1.55 -0.90
CA HIS A 13 22.97 -1.11 -2.13
C HIS A 13 23.34 0.33 -2.51
N ALA A 14 23.46 1.23 -1.53
CA ALA A 14 23.91 2.60 -1.77
C ALA A 14 25.35 2.66 -2.31
N GLY A 15 26.22 1.81 -1.76
CA GLY A 15 27.60 1.69 -2.26
C GLY A 15 27.66 1.22 -3.71
N ALA A 16 26.86 0.20 -4.06
CA ALA A 16 26.79 -0.31 -5.42
C ALA A 16 26.26 0.73 -6.43
N VAL A 17 25.17 1.41 -6.10
CA VAL A 17 24.57 2.46 -6.96
C VAL A 17 25.50 3.66 -7.11
N ALA A 18 26.20 4.07 -6.05
CA ALA A 18 27.14 5.18 -6.11
C ALA A 18 28.37 4.84 -6.98
N ALA A 19 28.88 3.61 -6.89
CA ALA A 19 29.98 3.13 -7.73
C ALA A 19 29.59 3.11 -9.23
N GLU A 20 28.36 2.68 -9.54
CA GLU A 20 27.82 2.61 -10.90
C GLU A 20 27.55 3.98 -11.52
N THR A 21 27.13 4.97 -10.73
CA THR A 21 26.74 6.30 -11.20
C THR A 21 27.82 7.38 -11.04
N GLY A 22 28.98 7.07 -10.49
CA GLY A 22 30.07 8.04 -10.25
C GLY A 22 29.71 9.14 -9.25
N ARG A 23 28.65 8.96 -8.45
CA ARG A 23 28.25 9.90 -7.40
C ARG A 23 29.06 9.71 -6.13
N ASP A 24 29.19 10.78 -5.35
CA ASP A 24 29.80 10.71 -4.03
C ASP A 24 29.01 9.70 -3.15
N VAL A 25 29.70 8.63 -2.75
CA VAL A 25 29.13 7.54 -1.94
C VAL A 25 28.50 8.07 -0.66
N LYS A 26 29.09 9.09 -0.04
CA LYS A 26 28.59 9.71 1.18
C LYS A 26 27.24 10.37 0.96
N VAL A 27 27.08 11.14 -0.12
CA VAL A 27 25.80 11.79 -0.47
C VAL A 27 24.71 10.75 -0.79
N ALA A 28 25.08 9.66 -1.46
CA ALA A 28 24.15 8.57 -1.73
C ALA A 28 23.68 7.88 -0.44
N GLN A 29 24.59 7.62 0.49
CA GLN A 29 24.29 7.03 1.80
C GLN A 29 23.39 7.95 2.66
N GLU A 30 23.67 9.25 2.71
CA GLU A 30 22.86 10.23 3.44
C GLU A 30 21.43 10.31 2.87
N ARG A 31 21.28 10.36 1.55
CA ARG A 31 19.97 10.33 0.90
C ARG A 31 19.19 9.05 1.18
N LEU A 32 19.85 7.93 1.15
CA LEU A 32 19.24 6.63 1.41
C LEU A 32 18.81 6.51 2.88
N ALA A 33 19.64 6.97 3.82
CA ALA A 33 19.29 7.04 5.24
C ALA A 33 18.08 7.94 5.48
N ALA A 34 18.04 9.13 4.87
CA ALA A 34 16.92 10.05 4.97
C ALA A 34 15.63 9.49 4.36
N ASN A 35 15.72 8.72 3.26
CA ASN A 35 14.57 8.01 2.69
C ASN A 35 14.06 6.92 3.63
N TYR A 36 14.97 6.12 4.18
CA TYR A 36 14.64 5.06 5.13
C TYR A 36 13.90 5.60 6.36
N GLU A 37 14.36 6.70 6.94
CA GLU A 37 13.69 7.31 8.10
C GLU A 37 12.31 7.86 7.74
N ARG A 38 12.13 8.41 6.55
CA ARG A 38 10.81 8.84 6.06
C ARG A 38 9.86 7.66 5.86
N GLU A 39 10.34 6.59 5.24
CA GLU A 39 9.55 5.36 5.04
C GLU A 39 9.18 4.74 6.38
N ARG A 40 10.12 4.69 7.32
CA ARG A 40 9.89 4.20 8.67
C ARG A 40 8.82 5.03 9.40
N ALA A 41 8.91 6.35 9.37
CA ALA A 41 7.92 7.23 9.97
C ALA A 41 6.53 7.03 9.32
N SER A 42 6.47 6.84 8.00
CA SER A 42 5.23 6.55 7.29
C SER A 42 4.61 5.21 7.72
N VAL A 43 5.43 4.18 7.95
CA VAL A 43 4.97 2.88 8.45
C VAL A 43 4.47 3.00 9.90
N GLU A 44 5.21 3.72 10.75
CA GLU A 44 4.82 3.95 12.14
C GLU A 44 3.48 4.69 12.22
N GLU A 45 3.30 5.76 11.43
CA GLU A 45 2.04 6.51 11.35
C GLU A 45 0.89 5.67 10.76
N PHE A 46 1.19 4.80 9.79
CA PHE A 46 0.17 3.90 9.23
C PHE A 46 -0.33 2.89 10.25
N LEU A 47 0.57 2.29 11.04
CA LEU A 47 0.22 1.27 12.04
C LEU A 47 -0.32 1.85 13.35
N ALA A 48 0.18 3.02 13.76
CA ALA A 48 -0.20 3.70 14.99
C ALA A 48 -0.47 5.19 14.69
N PRO A 49 -1.64 5.50 14.09
CA PRO A 49 -1.98 6.87 13.72
C PRO A 49 -1.95 7.79 14.93
N SER A 50 -1.29 8.94 14.76
CA SER A 50 -1.19 9.98 15.81
C SER A 50 -2.54 10.66 16.07
N ASP A 51 -3.47 10.62 15.12
CA ASP A 51 -4.81 11.19 15.25
C ASP A 51 -5.70 10.31 16.14
N PRO A 52 -6.13 10.82 17.32
CA PRO A 52 -7.03 10.09 18.21
C PRO A 52 -8.38 9.73 17.58
N ALA A 53 -8.85 10.49 16.58
CA ALA A 53 -10.11 10.25 15.89
C ALA A 53 -10.05 8.98 14.99
N VAL A 54 -8.87 8.61 14.54
CA VAL A 54 -8.64 7.39 13.74
C VAL A 54 -8.62 6.14 14.64
N GLY A 55 -8.17 6.29 15.86
CA GLY A 55 -8.31 5.32 16.95
C GLY A 55 -7.51 4.02 16.81
N ALA A 56 -7.42 3.31 17.92
CA ALA A 56 -6.71 2.02 18.00
C ALA A 56 -7.31 0.92 17.11
N SER A 57 -8.62 0.98 16.80
CA SER A 57 -9.31 0.02 15.94
C SER A 57 -8.78 0.04 14.49
N VAL A 58 -8.50 1.23 13.95
CA VAL A 58 -7.95 1.36 12.59
C VAL A 58 -6.52 0.85 12.54
N GLY A 59 -5.70 1.16 13.53
CA GLY A 59 -4.34 0.62 13.66
C GLY A 59 -4.34 -0.92 13.71
N ALA A 60 -5.27 -1.52 14.48
CA ALA A 60 -5.41 -2.97 14.53
C ALA A 60 -5.81 -3.58 13.18
N VAL A 61 -6.74 -2.96 12.44
CA VAL A 61 -7.12 -3.39 11.09
C VAL A 61 -5.93 -3.29 10.14
N ARG A 62 -5.20 -2.18 10.16
CA ARG A 62 -4.00 -1.99 9.32
C ARG A 62 -2.90 -3.01 9.64
N ALA A 63 -2.67 -3.30 10.92
CA ALA A 63 -1.75 -4.35 11.34
C ALA A 63 -2.19 -5.74 10.83
N ALA A 64 -3.48 -6.04 10.88
CA ALA A 64 -4.03 -7.28 10.32
C ALA A 64 -3.83 -7.35 8.79
N LEU A 65 -4.02 -6.25 8.05
CA LEU A 65 -3.76 -6.20 6.61
C LEU A 65 -2.27 -6.47 6.30
N VAL A 66 -1.35 -5.83 7.05
CA VAL A 66 0.10 -6.10 6.92
C VAL A 66 0.40 -7.56 7.20
N PHE A 67 -0.19 -8.15 8.23
CA PHE A 67 -0.02 -9.56 8.57
C PHE A 67 -0.49 -10.47 7.43
N LEU A 68 -1.71 -10.28 6.94
CA LEU A 68 -2.29 -11.05 5.85
C LEU A 68 -1.44 -11.01 4.57
N GLU A 69 -0.91 -9.85 4.23
CA GLU A 69 -0.09 -9.66 3.03
C GLU A 69 1.36 -10.11 3.21
N SER A 70 1.90 -10.14 4.44
CA SER A 70 3.27 -10.59 4.71
C SER A 70 3.41 -12.11 4.76
N TYR A 71 2.39 -12.82 5.27
CA TYR A 71 2.44 -14.28 5.46
C TYR A 71 1.59 -15.02 4.43
N ARG A 72 1.87 -14.78 3.15
CA ARG A 72 1.08 -15.29 2.00
C ARG A 72 1.06 -16.80 1.90
N GLU A 73 2.10 -17.47 2.43
CA GLU A 73 2.29 -18.91 2.34
C GLU A 73 1.37 -19.69 3.30
N LEU A 74 0.72 -19.00 4.23
CA LEU A 74 -0.10 -19.66 5.24
C LEU A 74 -1.50 -19.98 4.69
N PRO A 75 -1.90 -21.26 4.67
CA PRO A 75 -3.16 -21.69 4.05
C PRO A 75 -4.40 -21.03 4.63
N LEU A 76 -4.46 -20.86 5.97
CA LEU A 76 -5.58 -20.21 6.64
C LEU A 76 -5.81 -18.76 6.20
N LEU A 77 -4.75 -18.08 5.74
CA LEU A 77 -4.81 -16.70 5.28
C LEU A 77 -5.21 -16.56 3.81
N ALA A 78 -5.31 -17.66 3.06
CA ALA A 78 -5.66 -17.63 1.64
C ALA A 78 -7.04 -16.99 1.43
N TRP A 79 -8.07 -17.45 2.17
CA TRP A 79 -9.42 -16.94 2.00
C TRP A 79 -9.57 -15.43 2.30
N PRO A 80 -9.11 -14.89 3.45
CA PRO A 80 -9.21 -13.45 3.70
C PRO A 80 -8.44 -12.62 2.67
N ARG A 81 -7.33 -13.13 2.13
CA ARG A 81 -6.60 -12.45 1.05
C ARG A 81 -7.39 -12.40 -0.26
N GLU A 82 -8.08 -13.49 -0.62
CA GLU A 82 -8.99 -13.50 -1.78
C GLU A 82 -10.12 -12.46 -1.62
N VAL A 83 -10.67 -12.32 -0.41
CA VAL A 83 -11.68 -11.29 -0.13
C VAL A 83 -11.09 -9.88 -0.34
N LEU A 84 -9.87 -9.63 0.16
CA LEU A 84 -9.20 -8.33 -0.05
C LEU A 84 -8.95 -8.05 -1.55
N ALA A 85 -8.51 -9.07 -2.29
CA ALA A 85 -8.31 -8.96 -3.73
C ALA A 85 -9.62 -8.63 -4.46
N ALA A 86 -10.72 -9.32 -4.13
CA ALA A 86 -12.04 -9.07 -4.71
C ALA A 86 -12.55 -7.65 -4.40
N LEU A 87 -12.31 -7.13 -3.19
CA LEU A 87 -12.66 -5.74 -2.84
C LEU A 87 -11.90 -4.73 -3.70
N LEU A 88 -10.62 -4.96 -3.95
CA LEU A 88 -9.81 -4.11 -4.83
C LEU A 88 -10.27 -4.19 -6.29
N GLU A 89 -10.65 -5.37 -6.77
CA GLU A 89 -11.20 -5.55 -8.12
C GLU A 89 -12.51 -4.78 -8.30
N VAL A 90 -13.41 -4.85 -7.32
CA VAL A 90 -14.67 -4.08 -7.33
C VAL A 90 -14.36 -2.58 -7.37
N GLU A 91 -13.47 -2.07 -6.52
CA GLU A 91 -13.09 -0.66 -6.54
C GLU A 91 -12.48 -0.25 -7.88
N GLN A 92 -11.59 -1.07 -8.43
CA GLN A 92 -10.99 -0.83 -9.74
C GLN A 92 -12.05 -0.80 -10.86
N GLY A 93 -13.02 -1.69 -10.80
CA GLY A 93 -14.17 -1.70 -11.70
C GLY A 93 -14.96 -0.39 -11.67
N PHE A 94 -15.18 0.16 -10.47
CA PHE A 94 -15.85 1.47 -10.30
C PHE A 94 -15.00 2.62 -10.85
N VAL A 95 -13.70 2.63 -10.64
CA VAL A 95 -12.80 3.65 -11.20
C VAL A 95 -12.86 3.63 -12.73
N ILE A 96 -12.74 2.45 -13.34
CA ILE A 96 -12.82 2.26 -14.79
C ILE A 96 -14.20 2.69 -15.32
N PHE A 97 -15.27 2.30 -14.65
CA PHE A 97 -16.63 2.72 -15.02
C PHE A 97 -16.76 4.25 -15.04
N ARG A 98 -16.30 4.94 -13.99
CA ARG A 98 -16.35 6.40 -13.90
C ARG A 98 -15.54 7.08 -15.00
N GLN A 99 -14.34 6.57 -15.29
CA GLN A 99 -13.51 7.10 -16.38
C GLN A 99 -14.17 6.92 -17.74
N ARG A 100 -14.74 5.75 -18.02
CA ARG A 100 -15.47 5.47 -19.25
C ARG A 100 -16.73 6.36 -19.36
N HIS A 101 -17.45 6.55 -18.26
CA HIS A 101 -18.58 7.44 -18.21
C HIS A 101 -18.20 8.89 -18.52
N ALA A 102 -17.11 9.39 -17.94
CA ALA A 102 -16.59 10.71 -18.23
C ALA A 102 -16.28 10.89 -19.74
N ARG A 103 -15.65 9.88 -20.37
CA ARG A 103 -15.35 9.90 -21.82
C ARG A 103 -16.61 9.83 -22.67
N MET A 104 -17.60 9.08 -22.24
CA MET A 104 -18.91 9.05 -22.92
C MET A 104 -19.60 10.41 -22.87
N VAL A 105 -19.63 11.05 -21.70
CA VAL A 105 -20.20 12.41 -21.53
C VAL A 105 -19.44 13.42 -22.40
N GLU A 106 -18.11 13.39 -22.41
CA GLU A 106 -17.27 14.26 -23.26
C GLU A 106 -17.60 14.10 -24.74
N ARG A 107 -17.86 12.88 -25.19
CA ARG A 107 -18.22 12.62 -26.63
C ARG A 107 -19.60 13.13 -26.99
N VAL A 108 -20.55 13.17 -26.06
CA VAL A 108 -21.94 13.58 -26.33
C VAL A 108 -22.14 15.09 -26.20
N ILE A 109 -21.62 15.71 -25.15
CA ILE A 109 -21.84 17.13 -24.85
C ILE A 109 -20.58 17.98 -24.91
N GLY A 110 -19.42 17.38 -25.16
CA GLY A 110 -18.12 18.05 -25.11
C GLY A 110 -17.74 18.49 -23.69
N ARG A 111 -16.86 19.48 -23.60
CA ARG A 111 -16.43 20.04 -22.28
C ARG A 111 -17.31 21.20 -21.83
N ARG A 112 -18.60 21.11 -22.06
CA ARG A 112 -19.55 22.13 -21.61
C ARG A 112 -19.84 21.97 -20.11
N THR A 113 -20.22 23.06 -19.46
CA THR A 113 -20.70 23.06 -18.09
C THR A 113 -21.92 22.15 -17.96
N GLY A 114 -21.92 21.23 -17.02
CA GLY A 114 -23.05 20.35 -16.76
C GLY A 114 -24.27 21.12 -16.27
N THR A 115 -25.46 20.56 -16.44
CA THR A 115 -26.74 21.15 -16.04
C THR A 115 -26.85 21.46 -14.54
N GLY A 116 -25.97 20.85 -13.71
CA GLY A 116 -25.87 21.10 -12.26
C GLY A 116 -24.83 22.15 -11.87
N GLY A 117 -24.27 22.95 -12.82
CA GLY A 117 -23.28 24.00 -12.54
C GLY A 117 -21.87 23.50 -12.24
N SER A 118 -21.63 22.18 -12.34
CA SER A 118 -20.30 21.58 -12.17
C SER A 118 -19.50 21.64 -13.47
N ALA A 119 -18.17 21.54 -13.37
CA ALA A 119 -17.24 21.51 -14.51
C ALA A 119 -17.39 20.25 -15.40
N GLY A 120 -18.51 19.51 -15.31
CA GLY A 120 -18.84 18.38 -16.17
C GLY A 120 -17.77 17.28 -16.17
N VAL A 121 -17.07 17.13 -17.30
CA VAL A 121 -16.06 16.07 -17.48
C VAL A 121 -14.90 16.18 -16.47
N GLU A 122 -14.45 17.39 -16.13
CA GLU A 122 -13.35 17.61 -15.19
C GLU A 122 -13.73 17.14 -13.77
N TYR A 123 -14.98 17.39 -13.37
CA TYR A 123 -15.50 16.86 -12.09
C TYR A 123 -15.55 15.34 -12.10
N LEU A 124 -16.01 14.71 -13.18
CA LEU A 124 -16.06 13.26 -13.31
C LEU A 124 -14.65 12.62 -13.28
N ASP A 125 -13.68 13.22 -13.97
CA ASP A 125 -12.30 12.76 -13.97
C ASP A 125 -11.66 12.87 -12.57
N LYS A 126 -11.85 14.01 -11.90
CA LYS A 126 -11.36 14.24 -10.55
C LYS A 126 -11.94 13.22 -9.56
N THR A 127 -13.26 13.06 -9.58
CA THR A 127 -13.97 12.18 -8.65
C THR A 127 -13.69 10.70 -8.90
N ALA A 128 -13.31 10.30 -10.12
CA ALA A 128 -12.96 8.91 -10.42
C ALA A 128 -11.77 8.40 -9.58
N ILE A 129 -10.82 9.28 -9.24
CA ILE A 129 -9.62 8.94 -8.47
C ILE A 129 -9.79 9.27 -6.98
N GLU A 130 -10.49 10.35 -6.67
CA GLU A 130 -10.62 10.90 -5.31
C GLU A 130 -11.47 10.00 -4.38
N TYR A 131 -12.47 9.30 -4.93
CA TYR A 131 -13.36 8.43 -4.17
C TYR A 131 -12.91 6.97 -4.11
N ARG A 132 -11.64 6.72 -3.77
CA ARG A 132 -11.19 5.39 -3.37
C ARG A 132 -11.69 5.07 -1.96
N ILE A 133 -12.34 3.93 -1.81
CA ILE A 133 -12.92 3.46 -0.53
C ILE A 133 -11.86 2.69 0.26
N PHE A 134 -11.14 1.78 -0.40
CA PHE A 134 -10.23 0.84 0.24
C PHE A 134 -8.78 1.33 0.27
N LYS A 135 -8.58 2.59 0.69
CA LYS A 135 -7.25 3.26 0.70
C LYS A 135 -6.21 2.47 1.49
N ASP A 136 -6.60 1.90 2.64
CA ASP A 136 -5.69 1.15 3.50
C ASP A 136 -5.23 -0.17 2.87
N ILE A 137 -6.09 -0.85 2.09
CA ILE A 137 -5.70 -2.06 1.36
C ILE A 137 -4.67 -1.75 0.27
N TRP A 138 -4.76 -0.58 -0.37
CA TRP A 138 -3.73 -0.13 -1.30
C TRP A 138 -2.45 0.29 -0.58
N ALA A 139 -2.57 1.03 0.52
CA ALA A 139 -1.45 1.56 1.26
C ALA A 139 -0.59 0.47 1.91
N VAL A 140 -1.18 -0.66 2.32
CA VAL A 140 -0.45 -1.77 2.95
C VAL A 140 0.72 -2.26 2.11
N ARG A 141 0.61 -2.21 0.78
CA ARG A 141 1.67 -2.67 -0.14
C ARG A 141 2.95 -1.84 -0.06
N THR A 142 2.85 -0.59 0.37
CA THR A 142 4.01 0.31 0.54
C THR A 142 4.76 0.07 1.85
N VAL A 143 4.15 -0.64 2.79
CA VAL A 143 4.73 -0.89 4.12
C VAL A 143 5.17 -2.35 4.33
N LEU A 144 5.03 -3.20 3.30
CA LEU A 144 5.46 -4.59 3.36
C LEU A 144 6.98 -4.72 3.39
N LEU A 145 7.46 -5.65 4.21
CA LEU A 145 8.86 -6.04 4.21
C LEU A 145 9.14 -7.05 3.09
N PRO A 146 10.38 -7.09 2.55
CA PRO A 146 10.83 -8.21 1.74
C PRO A 146 10.62 -9.53 2.49
N LEU A 147 10.28 -10.60 1.76
CA LEU A 147 9.92 -11.91 2.35
C LEU A 147 11.00 -12.44 3.30
N GLU A 148 12.27 -12.25 2.96
CA GLU A 148 13.41 -12.67 3.77
C GLU A 148 13.58 -11.89 5.10
N ASP A 149 12.88 -10.77 5.24
CA ASP A 149 12.90 -9.94 6.45
C ASP A 149 11.65 -10.10 7.32
N VAL A 150 10.64 -10.81 6.81
CA VAL A 150 9.42 -11.11 7.57
C VAL A 150 9.78 -11.97 8.79
N PRO A 151 9.38 -11.56 10.02
CA PRO A 151 9.71 -12.33 11.22
C PRO A 151 9.05 -13.72 11.19
N PRO A 152 9.73 -14.78 11.65
CA PRO A 152 9.09 -16.08 11.77
C PRO A 152 7.97 -16.04 12.81
N LEU A 153 6.87 -16.74 12.54
CA LEU A 153 5.78 -16.90 13.48
C LEU A 153 6.18 -17.84 14.63
N ARG A 154 5.61 -17.61 15.82
CA ARG A 154 5.83 -18.47 16.98
C ARG A 154 5.23 -19.87 16.80
N ASP A 155 4.04 -19.92 16.21
CA ASP A 155 3.32 -21.16 15.91
C ASP A 155 2.71 -21.07 14.50
N PRO A 156 3.47 -21.42 13.46
CA PRO A 156 2.96 -21.43 12.09
C PRO A 156 1.93 -22.55 11.87
N SER A 157 1.92 -23.62 12.66
CA SER A 157 1.00 -24.76 12.52
C SER A 157 -0.45 -24.35 12.78
N PHE A 158 -0.69 -23.33 13.60
CA PHE A 158 -2.02 -22.77 13.81
C PHE A 158 -2.70 -22.33 12.51
N TYR A 159 -1.92 -21.87 11.54
CA TYR A 159 -2.40 -21.36 10.24
C TYR A 159 -2.40 -22.43 9.14
N GLY A 160 -2.04 -23.67 9.45
CA GLY A 160 -2.18 -24.84 8.58
C GLY A 160 -3.59 -25.43 8.64
N PHE A 161 -3.90 -26.30 7.66
CA PHE A 161 -5.13 -27.10 7.69
C PHE A 161 -4.91 -28.51 8.23
N GLU A 162 -3.83 -28.73 8.96
CA GLU A 162 -3.56 -30.03 9.55
C GLU A 162 -4.59 -30.30 10.67
N ALA A 163 -5.26 -31.44 10.59
CA ALA A 163 -6.12 -31.90 11.66
C ALA A 163 -5.24 -32.12 12.92
N ARG A 164 -5.57 -31.49 14.01
CA ARG A 164 -4.98 -31.85 15.30
C ARG A 164 -5.66 -33.12 15.75
N ASP A 165 -4.89 -34.23 15.79
CA ASP A 165 -5.29 -35.48 16.40
C ASP A 165 -5.55 -35.31 17.91
#